data_bc1ff8b2ea4a576ace13d0049105b3ae
#
_entry.id   bc1ff8b2ea4a576ace13d0049105b3ae
#
_cell.length_a   1.000
_cell.length_b   1.000
_cell.length_c   1.000
_cell.angle_alpha   90.00
_cell.angle_beta   90.00
_cell.angle_gamma   90.00
#
_symmetry.space_group_name_H-M   'P 1'
#
loop_
_entity.id
_entity.type
_entity.pdbx_description
1 polymer ?
#
loop_
_entity_poly.entity_id
_entity_poly.type
_entity_poly.pdbx_seq_one_letter_code
_entity_poly.pdbx_strand_id
1 'polypeptide(L)'
;LKFKRLIKEDKFDEALSVAREQVENGAQIIDINLDEGLIDSENAMVRFLRLISSEPDISKVPIMIDSSKWSVIELGLKNIQGKGIVNSISLKEGEAEFIRQAKLVKQYGAAVIVMAFDENGQADTFERKVEICQRAFHILTNEVMMKGEDIIFDPNIFAVATGIEEHNQYGKAYIDAAKKIRELMPKVHVSGGVSNLSFSFRGNDTVREAMHSCFLYHATSSGMDTVSYTHLRAHETQPY
;
A
#
# COMPACT_ATOMS: atom_id res chain seq x y z
N LEU A 1 9.09 10.55 -9.47
CA LEU A 1 10.10 10.89 -10.47
C LEU A 1 11.32 11.58 -9.86
N LYS A 2 11.16 12.63 -8.98
CA LYS A 2 12.27 13.33 -8.32
C LYS A 2 13.07 12.38 -7.42
N PHE A 3 12.40 11.68 -6.50
CA PHE A 3 13.02 10.74 -5.55
C PHE A 3 13.85 9.66 -6.29
N LYS A 4 13.24 8.97 -7.26
CA LYS A 4 13.93 7.95 -8.06
C LYS A 4 15.21 8.46 -8.72
N ARG A 5 15.19 9.67 -9.27
CA ARG A 5 16.37 10.29 -9.87
C ARG A 5 17.47 10.53 -8.84
N LEU A 6 17.11 11.07 -7.66
CA LEU A 6 18.06 11.35 -6.59
C LEU A 6 18.75 10.09 -6.09
N ILE A 7 18.00 8.99 -5.92
CA ILE A 7 18.59 7.70 -5.53
C ILE A 7 19.56 7.17 -6.60
N LYS A 8 19.21 7.27 -7.90
CA LYS A 8 20.10 6.88 -9.00
C LYS A 8 21.38 7.71 -9.08
N GLU A 9 21.31 8.98 -8.70
CA GLU A 9 22.45 9.91 -8.65
C GLU A 9 23.24 9.84 -7.34
N ASP A 10 22.94 8.87 -6.46
CA ASP A 10 23.53 8.71 -5.11
C ASP A 10 23.32 9.93 -4.18
N LYS A 11 22.30 10.74 -4.45
CA LYS A 11 21.95 11.96 -3.69
C LYS A 11 20.96 11.66 -2.57
N PHE A 12 21.34 10.82 -1.64
CA PHE A 12 20.45 10.36 -0.56
C PHE A 12 20.03 11.48 0.39
N ASP A 13 20.91 12.45 0.67
CA ASP A 13 20.58 13.59 1.53
C ASP A 13 19.49 14.49 0.89
N GLU A 14 19.54 14.67 -0.43
CA GLU A 14 18.48 15.37 -1.14
C GLU A 14 17.19 14.53 -1.20
N ALA A 15 17.29 13.21 -1.24
CA ALA A 15 16.15 12.31 -1.20
C ALA A 15 15.40 12.36 0.15
N LEU A 16 16.11 12.61 1.26
CA LEU A 16 15.50 12.85 2.58
C LEU A 16 14.59 14.07 2.58
N SER A 17 14.95 15.12 1.82
CA SER A 17 14.09 16.31 1.71
C SER A 17 12.72 15.99 1.12
N VAL A 18 12.62 14.99 0.23
CA VAL A 18 11.37 14.55 -0.36
C VAL A 18 10.49 13.87 0.70
N ALA A 19 11.07 13.01 1.54
CA ALA A 19 10.35 12.36 2.62
C ALA A 19 9.88 13.37 3.68
N ARG A 20 10.75 14.34 4.03
CA ARG A 20 10.42 15.41 4.99
C ARG A 20 9.26 16.25 4.46
N GLU A 21 9.31 16.68 3.19
CA GLU A 21 8.23 17.43 2.55
C GLU A 21 6.89 16.70 2.60
N GLN A 22 6.89 15.39 2.42
CA GLN A 22 5.66 14.58 2.53
C GLN A 22 5.09 14.60 3.94
N VAL A 23 5.92 14.44 4.97
CA VAL A 23 5.48 14.48 6.37
C VAL A 23 4.98 15.88 6.75
N GLU A 24 5.66 16.93 6.32
CA GLU A 24 5.24 18.33 6.53
C GLU A 24 3.91 18.65 5.86
N ASN A 25 3.63 18.01 4.72
CA ASN A 25 2.36 18.11 4.00
C ASN A 25 1.29 17.14 4.50
N GLY A 26 1.49 16.50 5.64
CA GLY A 26 0.47 15.71 6.34
C GLY A 26 0.47 14.21 6.06
N ALA A 27 1.50 13.65 5.43
CA ALA A 27 1.61 12.21 5.30
C ALA A 27 1.69 11.55 6.68
N GLN A 28 0.84 10.56 6.91
CA GLN A 28 0.76 9.83 8.17
C GLN A 28 1.60 8.54 8.13
N ILE A 29 2.02 8.11 6.96
CA ILE A 29 2.89 6.95 6.70
C ILE A 29 3.80 7.35 5.53
N ILE A 30 5.08 6.98 5.60
CA ILE A 30 5.99 7.12 4.46
C ILE A 30 6.20 5.75 3.84
N ASP A 31 5.78 5.63 2.57
CA ASP A 31 5.96 4.43 1.75
C ASP A 31 7.25 4.54 0.94
N ILE A 32 8.15 3.55 1.10
CA ILE A 32 9.47 3.54 0.46
C ILE A 32 9.57 2.37 -0.50
N ASN A 33 9.56 2.69 -1.79
CA ASN A 33 9.79 1.74 -2.86
C ASN A 33 11.10 2.11 -3.61
N LEU A 34 12.02 1.16 -3.64
CA LEU A 34 13.32 1.27 -4.31
C LEU A 34 13.52 0.18 -5.37
N ASP A 35 12.42 -0.42 -5.86
CA ASP A 35 12.44 -1.41 -6.92
C ASP A 35 12.72 -0.75 -8.27
N GLU A 36 14.01 -0.63 -8.57
CA GLU A 36 14.51 -0.06 -9.81
C GLU A 36 15.61 -0.97 -10.40
N GLY A 37 15.45 -1.35 -11.66
CA GLY A 37 16.33 -2.32 -12.31
C GLY A 37 17.81 -1.91 -12.45
N LEU A 38 18.14 -0.66 -12.20
CA LEU A 38 19.50 -0.11 -12.35
C LEU A 38 20.17 0.24 -11.00
N ILE A 39 19.55 -0.10 -9.88
CA ILE A 39 20.13 0.13 -8.55
C ILE A 39 20.12 -1.15 -7.73
N ASP A 40 21.06 -1.25 -6.79
CA ASP A 40 21.03 -2.25 -5.74
C ASP A 40 19.97 -1.87 -4.71
N SER A 41 18.76 -2.40 -4.89
CA SER A 41 17.60 -2.08 -4.07
C SER A 41 17.80 -2.44 -2.60
N GLU A 42 18.56 -3.50 -2.30
CA GLU A 42 18.85 -3.94 -0.93
C GLU A 42 19.72 -2.93 -0.19
N ASN A 43 20.85 -2.57 -0.77
CA ASN A 43 21.76 -1.58 -0.20
C ASN A 43 21.12 -0.19 -0.14
N ALA A 44 20.38 0.20 -1.17
CA ALA A 44 19.69 1.49 -1.20
C ALA A 44 18.62 1.59 -0.10
N MET A 45 17.82 0.52 0.12
CA MET A 45 16.83 0.46 1.18
C MET A 45 17.47 0.62 2.56
N VAL A 46 18.49 -0.17 2.85
CA VAL A 46 19.21 -0.11 4.14
C VAL A 46 19.79 1.28 4.39
N ARG A 47 20.46 1.84 3.39
CA ARG A 47 21.08 3.17 3.51
C ARG A 47 20.06 4.27 3.75
N PHE A 48 18.98 4.26 2.99
CA PHE A 48 17.92 5.27 3.12
C PHE A 48 17.20 5.19 4.47
N LEU A 49 16.88 3.98 4.94
CA LEU A 49 16.25 3.78 6.24
C LEU A 49 17.16 4.22 7.41
N ARG A 50 18.45 3.98 7.33
CA ARG A 50 19.42 4.47 8.33
C ARG A 50 19.49 6.00 8.37
N LEU A 51 19.42 6.65 7.22
CA LEU A 51 19.35 8.11 7.16
C LEU A 51 18.03 8.62 7.76
N ILE A 52 16.89 8.03 7.41
CA ILE A 52 15.60 8.39 8.02
C ILE A 52 15.61 8.24 9.54
N SER A 53 16.26 7.21 10.08
CA SER A 53 16.29 6.97 11.53
C SER A 53 17.00 8.07 12.31
N SER A 54 17.87 8.83 11.68
CA SER A 54 18.56 10.01 12.26
C SER A 54 17.79 11.33 12.07
N GLU A 55 16.63 11.31 11.38
CA GLU A 55 15.82 12.48 11.05
C GLU A 55 14.49 12.47 11.85
N PRO A 56 14.43 13.13 13.01
CA PRO A 56 13.22 13.11 13.87
C PRO A 56 11.96 13.61 13.17
N ASP A 57 12.09 14.56 12.25
CA ASP A 57 10.95 15.12 11.51
C ASP A 57 10.31 14.11 10.55
N ILE A 58 11.05 13.09 10.11
CA ILE A 58 10.57 12.02 9.24
C ILE A 58 10.21 10.80 10.07
N SER A 59 11.08 10.39 11.00
CA SER A 59 10.94 9.14 11.78
C SER A 59 9.80 9.16 12.79
N LYS A 60 9.11 10.30 12.98
CA LYS A 60 7.91 10.40 13.82
C LYS A 60 6.68 9.71 13.25
N VAL A 61 6.68 9.36 11.95
CA VAL A 61 5.60 8.59 11.31
C VAL A 61 6.06 7.17 11.00
N PRO A 62 5.14 6.18 10.94
CA PRO A 62 5.46 4.81 10.53
C PRO A 62 6.08 4.76 9.13
N ILE A 63 7.00 3.81 8.96
CA ILE A 63 7.60 3.52 7.65
C ILE A 63 6.94 2.27 7.06
N MET A 64 6.51 2.38 5.81
CA MET A 64 6.07 1.27 4.98
C MET A 64 7.19 0.88 4.04
N ILE A 65 7.53 -0.42 4.04
CA ILE A 65 8.54 -0.98 3.14
C ILE A 65 7.81 -1.64 1.99
N ASP A 66 7.98 -1.07 0.80
CA ASP A 66 7.35 -1.54 -0.43
C ASP A 66 8.40 -2.14 -1.37
N SER A 67 8.29 -3.42 -1.64
CA SER A 67 9.11 -4.10 -2.63
C SER A 67 8.42 -5.35 -3.16
N SER A 68 8.69 -5.66 -4.44
CA SER A 68 8.36 -6.95 -5.06
C SER A 68 9.32 -8.08 -4.64
N LYS A 69 10.44 -7.74 -3.98
CA LYS A 69 11.48 -8.69 -3.55
C LYS A 69 11.45 -8.87 -2.05
N TRP A 70 11.21 -10.10 -1.59
CA TRP A 70 11.18 -10.40 -0.16
C TRP A 70 12.50 -10.05 0.56
N SER A 71 13.66 -10.24 -0.07
CA SER A 71 14.96 -9.90 0.50
C SER A 71 15.08 -8.41 0.85
N VAL A 72 14.53 -7.51 0.02
CA VAL A 72 14.49 -6.07 0.28
C VAL A 72 13.57 -5.76 1.45
N ILE A 73 12.38 -6.40 1.50
CA ILE A 73 11.43 -6.24 2.62
C ILE A 73 12.08 -6.65 3.94
N GLU A 74 12.70 -7.82 3.98
CA GLU A 74 13.33 -8.35 5.20
C GLU A 74 14.50 -7.48 5.68
N LEU A 75 15.35 -7.02 4.77
CA LEU A 75 16.42 -6.08 5.09
C LEU A 75 15.87 -4.73 5.59
N GLY A 76 14.79 -4.26 4.99
CA GLY A 76 14.09 -3.07 5.46
C GLY A 76 13.58 -3.24 6.89
N LEU A 77 12.89 -4.33 7.19
CA LEU A 77 12.37 -4.63 8.53
C LEU A 77 13.47 -4.68 9.61
N LYS A 78 14.68 -5.13 9.25
CA LYS A 78 15.86 -5.14 10.14
C LYS A 78 16.43 -3.74 10.42
N ASN A 79 16.09 -2.74 9.62
CA ASN A 79 16.67 -1.39 9.68
C ASN A 79 15.67 -0.27 10.00
N ILE A 80 14.43 -0.60 10.38
CA ILE A 80 13.45 0.40 10.84
C ILE A 80 13.34 0.41 12.36
N GLN A 81 12.82 1.51 12.90
CA GLN A 81 12.46 1.68 14.29
C GLN A 81 10.94 1.70 14.45
N GLY A 82 10.45 1.16 15.57
CA GLY A 82 9.02 1.12 15.86
C GLY A 82 8.28 0.10 14.99
N LYS A 83 6.95 0.29 14.88
CA LYS A 83 6.08 -0.60 14.11
C LYS A 83 6.07 -0.18 12.64
N GLY A 84 6.69 -0.99 11.79
CA GLY A 84 6.65 -0.82 10.34
C GLY A 84 5.42 -1.46 9.70
N ILE A 85 5.28 -1.22 8.41
CA ILE A 85 4.25 -1.83 7.56
C ILE A 85 4.95 -2.49 6.37
N VAL A 86 4.53 -3.69 6.02
CA VAL A 86 5.03 -4.39 4.82
C VAL A 86 4.03 -4.21 3.68
N ASN A 87 4.49 -3.78 2.52
CA ASN A 87 3.73 -3.69 1.28
C ASN A 87 4.45 -4.54 0.21
N SER A 88 3.96 -5.69 -0.12
CA SER A 88 2.80 -6.44 0.33
C SER A 88 3.06 -7.94 0.27
N ILE A 89 2.16 -8.72 0.85
CA ILE A 89 2.10 -10.17 0.63
C ILE A 89 0.77 -10.53 -0.05
N SER A 90 0.71 -11.71 -0.67
CA SER A 90 -0.49 -12.21 -1.31
C SER A 90 -0.47 -13.73 -1.45
N LEU A 91 -1.61 -14.32 -1.79
CA LEU A 91 -1.75 -15.76 -2.09
C LEU A 91 -1.29 -16.14 -3.51
N LYS A 92 -0.70 -15.20 -4.24
CA LYS A 92 -0.24 -15.40 -5.64
C LYS A 92 0.67 -16.61 -5.80
N GLU A 93 1.61 -16.81 -4.87
CA GLU A 93 2.58 -17.90 -4.88
C GLU A 93 2.12 -19.10 -4.02
N GLY A 94 0.83 -19.12 -3.64
CA GLY A 94 0.22 -20.17 -2.81
C GLY A 94 0.34 -19.92 -1.30
N GLU A 95 -0.41 -20.74 -0.55
CA GLU A 95 -0.54 -20.57 0.91
C GLU A 95 0.77 -20.78 1.67
N ALA A 96 1.60 -21.71 1.26
CA ALA A 96 2.85 -22.01 1.98
C ALA A 96 3.79 -20.81 2.02
N GLU A 97 3.97 -20.13 0.89
CA GLU A 97 4.80 -18.91 0.82
C GLU A 97 4.14 -17.74 1.55
N PHE A 98 2.83 -17.59 1.41
CA PHE A 98 2.06 -16.58 2.13
C PHE A 98 2.22 -16.72 3.66
N ILE A 99 2.08 -17.94 4.20
CA ILE A 99 2.26 -18.23 5.63
C ILE A 99 3.69 -17.95 6.06
N ARG A 100 4.68 -18.34 5.25
CA ARG A 100 6.10 -18.10 5.53
C ARG A 100 6.39 -16.60 5.68
N GLN A 101 5.95 -15.79 4.71
CA GLN A 101 6.11 -14.34 4.73
C GLN A 101 5.37 -13.71 5.91
N ALA A 102 4.12 -14.07 6.14
CA ALA A 102 3.32 -13.57 7.24
C ALA A 102 3.92 -13.86 8.62
N LYS A 103 4.50 -15.04 8.82
CA LYS A 103 5.22 -15.39 10.06
C LYS A 103 6.42 -14.49 10.30
N LEU A 104 7.17 -14.17 9.24
CA LEU A 104 8.30 -13.25 9.35
C LEU A 104 7.83 -11.82 9.65
N VAL A 105 6.79 -11.33 8.96
CA VAL A 105 6.19 -10.01 9.26
C VAL A 105 5.80 -9.92 10.73
N LYS A 106 5.09 -10.93 11.24
CA LYS A 106 4.70 -11.02 12.65
C LYS A 106 5.91 -11.03 13.59
N GLN A 107 6.95 -11.77 13.25
CA GLN A 107 8.18 -11.86 14.06
C GLN A 107 8.87 -10.51 14.20
N TYR A 108 8.85 -9.69 13.17
CA TYR A 108 9.34 -8.30 13.21
C TYR A 108 8.37 -7.32 13.85
N GLY A 109 7.16 -7.75 14.24
CA GLY A 109 6.14 -6.90 14.86
C GLY A 109 5.49 -5.88 13.92
N ALA A 110 5.61 -6.09 12.61
CA ALA A 110 5.06 -5.20 11.60
C ALA A 110 3.57 -5.48 11.30
N ALA A 111 2.87 -4.47 10.81
CA ALA A 111 1.61 -4.63 10.10
C ALA A 111 1.87 -5.02 8.63
N VAL A 112 0.85 -5.51 7.93
CA VAL A 112 1.03 -6.01 6.57
C VAL A 112 -0.13 -5.62 5.65
N ILE A 113 0.20 -5.13 4.47
CA ILE A 113 -0.75 -5.03 3.37
C ILE A 113 -0.88 -6.40 2.70
N VAL A 114 -2.11 -6.86 2.57
CA VAL A 114 -2.48 -8.11 1.91
C VAL A 114 -3.26 -7.78 0.65
N MET A 115 -2.63 -8.01 -0.49
CA MET A 115 -3.29 -7.80 -1.78
C MET A 115 -4.32 -8.89 -2.05
N ALA A 116 -5.48 -8.51 -2.56
CA ALA A 116 -6.48 -9.47 -3.07
C ALA A 116 -6.00 -10.10 -4.40
N PHE A 117 -5.04 -11.00 -4.29
CA PHE A 117 -4.35 -11.66 -5.38
C PHE A 117 -4.07 -13.11 -4.97
N ASP A 118 -4.62 -14.06 -5.69
CA ASP A 118 -4.41 -15.49 -5.48
C ASP A 118 -3.72 -16.15 -6.67
N GLU A 119 -3.66 -17.46 -6.66
CA GLU A 119 -3.05 -18.30 -7.70
C GLU A 119 -3.71 -18.10 -9.08
N ASN A 120 -4.95 -17.60 -9.12
CA ASN A 120 -5.71 -17.34 -10.35
C ASN A 120 -5.59 -15.88 -10.84
N GLY A 121 -4.86 -15.03 -10.12
CA GLY A 121 -4.67 -13.63 -10.50
C GLY A 121 -5.28 -12.62 -9.52
N GLN A 122 -5.17 -11.36 -9.88
CA GLN A 122 -5.74 -10.25 -9.09
C GLN A 122 -7.27 -10.30 -9.12
N ALA A 123 -7.89 -10.00 -7.97
CA ALA A 123 -9.34 -9.91 -7.88
C ALA A 123 -9.86 -8.63 -8.55
N ASP A 124 -10.69 -8.78 -9.56
CA ASP A 124 -11.35 -7.70 -10.31
C ASP A 124 -12.81 -7.51 -9.90
N THR A 125 -13.54 -8.59 -9.60
CA THR A 125 -14.94 -8.56 -9.18
C THR A 125 -15.10 -8.41 -7.66
N PHE A 126 -16.27 -7.94 -7.23
CA PHE A 126 -16.63 -7.84 -5.82
C PHE A 126 -16.48 -9.19 -5.08
N GLU A 127 -16.99 -10.25 -5.67
CA GLU A 127 -16.98 -11.59 -5.07
C GLU A 127 -15.55 -12.07 -4.83
N ARG A 128 -14.69 -11.98 -5.85
CA ARG A 128 -13.31 -12.42 -5.72
C ARG A 128 -12.52 -11.58 -4.71
N LYS A 129 -12.77 -10.26 -4.65
CA LYS A 129 -12.13 -9.38 -3.65
C LYS A 129 -12.45 -9.84 -2.24
N VAL A 130 -13.71 -10.10 -1.96
CA VAL A 130 -14.17 -10.55 -0.64
C VAL A 130 -13.67 -11.95 -0.32
N GLU A 131 -13.78 -12.89 -1.26
CA GLU A 131 -13.36 -14.29 -1.09
C GLU A 131 -11.86 -14.41 -0.75
N ILE A 132 -11.00 -13.75 -1.54
CA ILE A 132 -9.54 -13.79 -1.32
C ILE A 132 -9.18 -13.14 0.02
N CYS A 133 -9.78 -12.00 0.37
CA CYS A 133 -9.53 -11.35 1.66
C CYS A 133 -9.99 -12.22 2.83
N GLN A 134 -11.13 -12.90 2.74
CA GLN A 134 -11.58 -13.84 3.77
C GLN A 134 -10.65 -15.03 3.91
N ARG A 135 -10.24 -15.66 2.80
CA ARG A 135 -9.27 -16.76 2.80
C ARG A 135 -7.96 -16.34 3.46
N ALA A 136 -7.40 -15.21 3.06
CA ALA A 136 -6.19 -14.68 3.65
C ALA A 136 -6.37 -14.36 5.15
N PHE A 137 -7.50 -13.79 5.55
CA PHE A 137 -7.80 -13.52 6.96
C PHE A 137 -7.80 -14.79 7.82
N HIS A 138 -8.46 -15.86 7.34
CA HIS A 138 -8.49 -17.13 8.06
C HIS A 138 -7.09 -17.71 8.27
N ILE A 139 -6.25 -17.68 7.23
CA ILE A 139 -4.85 -18.14 7.34
C ILE A 139 -4.07 -17.28 8.34
N LEU A 140 -4.14 -15.95 8.20
CA LEU A 140 -3.40 -15.03 9.06
C LEU A 140 -3.79 -15.13 10.53
N THR A 141 -5.08 -15.28 10.82
CA THR A 141 -5.57 -15.33 12.21
C THR A 141 -5.46 -16.70 12.85
N ASN A 142 -5.68 -17.78 12.10
CA ASN A 142 -5.74 -19.14 12.66
C ASN A 142 -4.42 -19.90 12.58
N GLU A 143 -3.59 -19.65 11.55
CA GLU A 143 -2.33 -20.37 11.37
C GLU A 143 -1.12 -19.53 11.77
N VAL A 144 -1.15 -18.22 11.44
CA VAL A 144 -0.07 -17.29 11.81
C VAL A 144 -0.32 -16.65 13.17
N MET A 145 -1.57 -16.64 13.65
CA MET A 145 -1.98 -15.97 14.89
C MET A 145 -1.67 -14.47 14.86
N MET A 146 -1.87 -13.85 13.72
CA MET A 146 -1.74 -12.39 13.54
C MET A 146 -3.00 -11.70 14.08
N LYS A 147 -2.84 -10.51 14.65
CA LYS A 147 -3.98 -9.71 15.12
C LYS A 147 -4.66 -9.03 13.94
N GLY A 148 -5.99 -8.89 13.98
CA GLY A 148 -6.74 -8.21 12.93
C GLY A 148 -6.27 -6.78 12.70
N GLU A 149 -5.89 -6.06 13.76
CA GLU A 149 -5.40 -4.69 13.72
C GLU A 149 -4.05 -4.52 12.99
N ASP A 150 -3.36 -5.62 12.73
CA ASP A 150 -2.09 -5.63 11.99
C ASP A 150 -2.26 -6.02 10.52
N ILE A 151 -3.51 -6.28 10.08
CA ILE A 151 -3.85 -6.69 8.72
C ILE A 151 -4.52 -5.53 8.00
N ILE A 152 -3.97 -5.17 6.83
CA ILE A 152 -4.47 -4.13 5.96
C ILE A 152 -4.79 -4.78 4.61
N PHE A 153 -6.07 -4.94 4.25
CA PHE A 153 -6.41 -5.49 2.94
C PHE A 153 -6.37 -4.43 1.85
N ASP A 154 -5.75 -4.74 0.73
CA ASP A 154 -5.87 -4.00 -0.52
C ASP A 154 -6.65 -4.84 -1.54
N PRO A 155 -7.96 -4.58 -1.69
CA PRO A 155 -8.78 -5.32 -2.64
C PRO A 155 -8.62 -4.87 -4.09
N ASN A 156 -7.54 -4.22 -4.43
CA ASN A 156 -7.15 -3.72 -5.75
C ASN A 156 -8.11 -2.69 -6.36
N ILE A 157 -7.63 -1.47 -6.57
CA ILE A 157 -8.31 -0.45 -7.38
C ILE A 157 -7.83 -0.57 -8.82
N PHE A 158 -8.75 -0.80 -9.74
CA PHE A 158 -8.48 -0.85 -11.18
C PHE A 158 -8.99 0.40 -11.90
N ALA A 159 -8.42 0.63 -13.09
CA ALA A 159 -8.80 1.76 -13.92
C ALA A 159 -10.23 1.64 -14.44
N VAL A 160 -10.96 2.76 -14.40
CA VAL A 160 -12.27 2.90 -15.03
C VAL A 160 -12.17 3.71 -16.32
N ALA A 161 -13.25 3.73 -17.09
CA ALA A 161 -13.32 4.48 -18.36
C ALA A 161 -12.21 4.13 -19.36
N THR A 162 -11.89 2.86 -19.46
CA THR A 162 -10.86 2.32 -20.38
C THR A 162 -11.40 2.04 -21.78
N GLY A 163 -12.71 2.20 -22.00
CA GLY A 163 -13.40 1.80 -23.21
C GLY A 163 -13.90 0.33 -23.22
N ILE A 164 -13.60 -0.42 -22.16
CA ILE A 164 -14.09 -1.79 -21.95
C ILE A 164 -15.24 -1.73 -20.96
N GLU A 165 -16.40 -2.29 -21.30
CA GLU A 165 -17.64 -2.16 -20.53
C GLU A 165 -17.52 -2.76 -19.13
N GLU A 166 -16.88 -3.93 -19.00
CA GLU A 166 -16.68 -4.62 -17.73
C GLU A 166 -15.89 -3.76 -16.73
N HIS A 167 -14.97 -2.91 -17.21
CA HIS A 167 -14.16 -2.04 -16.35
C HIS A 167 -14.96 -0.90 -15.71
N ASN A 168 -16.16 -0.61 -16.20
CA ASN A 168 -17.01 0.44 -15.63
C ASN A 168 -17.45 0.13 -14.19
N GLN A 169 -17.47 -1.15 -13.79
CA GLN A 169 -17.88 -1.58 -12.46
C GLN A 169 -16.73 -1.64 -11.44
N TYR A 170 -15.48 -1.51 -11.86
CA TYR A 170 -14.32 -1.72 -10.97
C TYR A 170 -14.28 -0.79 -9.75
N GLY A 171 -14.62 0.48 -9.95
CA GLY A 171 -14.70 1.44 -8.84
C GLY A 171 -15.77 1.08 -7.83
N LYS A 172 -16.96 0.69 -8.31
CA LYS A 172 -18.07 0.24 -7.46
C LYS A 172 -17.74 -1.07 -6.75
N ALA A 173 -17.17 -2.05 -7.47
CA ALA A 173 -16.76 -3.33 -6.90
C ALA A 173 -15.76 -3.16 -5.75
N TYR A 174 -14.82 -2.22 -5.85
CA TYR A 174 -13.92 -1.89 -4.76
C TYR A 174 -14.65 -1.31 -3.54
N ILE A 175 -15.52 -0.33 -3.74
CA ILE A 175 -16.28 0.34 -2.66
C ILE A 175 -17.15 -0.67 -1.91
N ASP A 176 -17.88 -1.50 -2.65
CA ASP A 176 -18.73 -2.54 -2.07
C ASP A 176 -17.89 -3.60 -1.33
N ALA A 177 -16.75 -4.00 -1.88
CA ALA A 177 -15.83 -4.93 -1.23
C ALA A 177 -15.22 -4.36 0.05
N ALA A 178 -14.79 -3.09 0.06
CA ALA A 178 -14.28 -2.43 1.25
C ALA A 178 -15.31 -2.47 2.39
N LYS A 179 -16.56 -2.14 2.09
CA LYS A 179 -17.67 -2.23 3.05
C LYS A 179 -17.84 -3.65 3.57
N LYS A 180 -17.89 -4.63 2.67
CA LYS A 180 -18.10 -6.04 3.04
C LYS A 180 -16.95 -6.62 3.86
N ILE A 181 -15.71 -6.29 3.52
CA ILE A 181 -14.52 -6.66 4.28
C ILE A 181 -14.61 -6.15 5.72
N ARG A 182 -14.97 -4.88 5.91
CA ARG A 182 -15.12 -4.28 7.25
C ARG A 182 -16.26 -4.89 8.04
N GLU A 183 -17.36 -5.25 7.40
CA GLU A 183 -18.48 -5.96 8.05
C GLU A 183 -18.10 -7.35 8.56
N LEU A 184 -17.37 -8.11 7.74
CA LEU A 184 -16.99 -9.49 8.05
C LEU A 184 -15.77 -9.56 8.99
N MET A 185 -14.88 -8.60 8.91
CA MET A 185 -13.60 -8.56 9.62
C MET A 185 -13.38 -7.16 10.24
N PRO A 186 -14.16 -6.79 11.28
CA PRO A 186 -14.25 -5.38 11.74
C PRO A 186 -12.95 -4.80 12.31
N LYS A 187 -11.95 -5.63 12.61
CA LYS A 187 -10.66 -5.19 13.16
C LYS A 187 -9.58 -4.93 12.12
N VAL A 188 -9.81 -5.33 10.86
CA VAL A 188 -8.83 -5.11 9.80
C VAL A 188 -8.92 -3.70 9.24
N HIS A 189 -7.87 -3.26 8.56
CA HIS A 189 -7.85 -2.02 7.79
C HIS A 189 -8.06 -2.31 6.30
N VAL A 190 -8.44 -1.29 5.54
CA VAL A 190 -8.63 -1.40 4.08
C VAL A 190 -7.88 -0.27 3.40
N SER A 191 -6.97 -0.66 2.49
CA SER A 191 -6.18 0.28 1.70
C SER A 191 -6.51 0.22 0.22
N GLY A 192 -6.01 1.21 -0.52
CA GLY A 192 -6.04 1.18 -1.97
C GLY A 192 -5.19 2.24 -2.63
N GLY A 193 -4.64 1.90 -3.79
CA GLY A 193 -3.88 2.80 -4.65
C GLY A 193 -4.81 3.64 -5.52
N VAL A 194 -5.30 4.77 -5.01
CA VAL A 194 -6.32 5.60 -5.68
C VAL A 194 -5.91 6.09 -7.06
N SER A 195 -4.61 6.28 -7.30
CA SER A 195 -4.10 6.73 -8.61
C SER A 195 -4.42 5.78 -9.76
N ASN A 196 -4.65 4.50 -9.47
CA ASN A 196 -5.00 3.48 -10.46
C ASN A 196 -6.38 3.73 -11.08
N LEU A 197 -7.33 4.25 -10.31
CA LEU A 197 -8.69 4.51 -10.77
C LEU A 197 -8.72 5.33 -12.06
N SER A 198 -7.90 6.37 -12.10
CA SER A 198 -7.87 7.36 -13.18
C SER A 198 -6.74 7.15 -14.18
N PHE A 199 -6.24 5.93 -14.30
CA PHE A 199 -5.11 5.62 -15.18
C PHE A 199 -5.38 6.01 -16.65
N SER A 200 -6.62 5.83 -17.11
CA SER A 200 -7.07 6.19 -18.46
C SER A 200 -7.00 7.70 -18.75
N PHE A 201 -6.90 8.53 -17.69
CA PHE A 201 -6.84 9.99 -17.80
C PHE A 201 -5.45 10.55 -17.49
N ARG A 202 -4.39 9.76 -17.63
CA ARG A 202 -3.02 10.26 -17.45
C ARG A 202 -2.75 11.45 -18.35
N GLY A 203 -2.19 12.52 -17.75
CA GLY A 203 -1.94 13.80 -18.43
C GLY A 203 -3.08 14.83 -18.27
N ASN A 204 -4.22 14.45 -17.70
CA ASN A 204 -5.29 15.38 -17.35
C ASN A 204 -5.51 15.41 -15.84
N ASP A 205 -4.67 16.19 -15.15
CA ASP A 205 -4.61 16.19 -13.68
C ASP A 205 -5.91 16.71 -13.07
N THR A 206 -6.57 17.70 -13.67
CA THR A 206 -7.85 18.24 -13.17
C THR A 206 -8.95 17.17 -13.13
N VAL A 207 -9.08 16.37 -14.19
CA VAL A 207 -10.06 15.26 -14.23
C VAL A 207 -9.69 14.20 -13.22
N ARG A 208 -8.40 13.86 -13.10
CA ARG A 208 -7.91 12.85 -12.16
C ARG A 208 -8.18 13.27 -10.71
N GLU A 209 -7.92 14.52 -10.34
CA GLU A 209 -8.21 15.06 -9.00
C GLU A 209 -9.70 14.97 -8.67
N ALA A 210 -10.56 15.35 -9.61
CA ALA A 210 -12.02 15.24 -9.41
C ALA A 210 -12.47 13.78 -9.23
N MET A 211 -11.92 12.85 -10.04
CA MET A 211 -12.21 11.42 -9.92
C MET A 211 -11.76 10.87 -8.58
N HIS A 212 -10.54 11.22 -8.13
CA HIS A 212 -10.00 10.77 -6.85
C HIS A 212 -10.83 11.31 -5.68
N SER A 213 -11.20 12.59 -5.70
CA SER A 213 -12.00 13.19 -4.64
C SER A 213 -13.37 12.54 -4.52
N CYS A 214 -14.07 12.33 -5.63
CA CYS A 214 -15.35 11.63 -5.64
C CYS A 214 -15.22 10.19 -5.14
N PHE A 215 -14.24 9.46 -5.64
CA PHE A 215 -14.02 8.06 -5.25
C PHE A 215 -13.67 7.94 -3.76
N LEU A 216 -12.76 8.76 -3.26
CA LEU A 216 -12.35 8.74 -1.86
C LEU A 216 -13.50 9.03 -0.91
N TYR A 217 -14.38 9.97 -1.26
CA TYR A 217 -15.58 10.26 -0.47
C TYR A 217 -16.44 9.00 -0.25
N HIS A 218 -16.69 8.23 -1.31
CA HIS A 218 -17.46 6.99 -1.22
C HIS A 218 -16.69 5.85 -0.58
N ALA A 219 -15.41 5.69 -0.91
CA ALA A 219 -14.58 4.59 -0.41
C ALA A 219 -14.30 4.72 1.10
N THR A 220 -14.01 5.94 1.59
CA THR A 220 -13.82 6.18 3.03
C THR A 220 -15.11 5.99 3.81
N SER A 221 -16.25 6.45 3.28
CA SER A 221 -17.57 6.18 3.87
C SER A 221 -17.93 4.69 3.91
N SER A 222 -17.29 3.87 3.08
CA SER A 222 -17.47 2.41 3.00
C SER A 222 -16.40 1.62 3.77
N GLY A 223 -15.48 2.29 4.48
CA GLY A 223 -14.53 1.64 5.37
C GLY A 223 -13.09 1.59 4.90
N MET A 224 -12.76 2.18 3.75
CA MET A 224 -11.37 2.45 3.38
C MET A 224 -10.77 3.47 4.35
N ASP A 225 -9.67 3.13 4.99
CA ASP A 225 -9.04 3.97 6.02
C ASP A 225 -7.54 4.23 5.76
N THR A 226 -7.00 3.65 4.69
CA THR A 226 -5.61 3.85 4.28
C THR A 226 -5.54 4.09 2.77
N VAL A 227 -4.79 5.10 2.34
CA VAL A 227 -4.64 5.46 0.92
C VAL A 227 -3.17 5.49 0.57
N SER A 228 -2.77 4.68 -0.43
CA SER A 228 -1.50 4.86 -1.11
C SER A 228 -1.68 5.87 -2.24
N TYR A 229 -0.96 6.98 -2.16
CA TYR A 229 -1.08 8.09 -3.10
C TYR A 229 0.28 8.57 -3.57
N THR A 230 0.57 8.36 -4.84
CA THR A 230 1.75 8.93 -5.51
C THR A 230 1.34 10.16 -6.32
N HIS A 231 1.54 11.34 -5.75
CA HIS A 231 1.53 12.69 -6.35
C HIS A 231 0.50 13.03 -7.44
N LEU A 232 -0.54 13.61 -7.02
CA LEU A 232 -1.05 14.91 -7.45
C LEU A 232 -1.13 15.71 -6.16
N ARG A 233 -0.88 17.01 -6.15
CA ARG A 233 -0.77 17.83 -4.93
C ARG A 233 -1.75 17.37 -3.86
N ALA A 234 -1.24 17.03 -2.68
CA ALA A 234 -2.06 16.76 -1.51
C ALA A 234 -2.77 18.06 -1.12
N HIS A 235 -3.81 18.42 -1.82
CA HIS A 235 -4.76 19.45 -1.43
C HIS A 235 -5.97 18.77 -0.83
N GLU A 236 -5.94 18.76 0.51
CA GLU A 236 -7.09 18.85 1.39
C GLU A 236 -8.27 17.93 1.09
N THR A 237 -8.19 16.69 1.57
CA THR A 237 -9.37 16.06 2.12
C THR A 237 -9.34 16.25 3.64
N GLN A 238 -9.58 17.48 4.11
CA GLN A 238 -10.07 17.70 5.45
C GLN A 238 -11.56 17.43 5.43
N PRO A 239 -12.09 16.50 6.24
CA PRO A 239 -13.53 16.41 6.44
C PRO A 239 -13.95 17.68 7.21
N TYR A 240 -14.90 18.41 6.65
CA TYR A 240 -15.66 19.41 7.39
C TYR A 240 -16.52 18.76 8.46
#